data_0fda7ffdf797a2e2d03a785e6beb92f7
#
_entry.id   0fda7ffdf797a2e2d03a785e6beb92f7
#
_cell.length_a   1.000
_cell.length_b   1.000
_cell.length_c   1.000
_cell.angle_alpha   90.00
_cell.angle_beta   90.00
_cell.angle_gamma   90.00
#
_symmetry.space_group_name_H-M   'P 1'
#
loop_
_entity.id
_entity.type
_entity.pdbx_description
1 polymer ?
#
loop_
_entity_poly.entity_id
_entity_poly.type
_entity_poly.pdbx_seq_one_letter_code
_entity_poly.pdbx_strand_id
1 'polypeptide(L)'
;MPSRELGFPVFDADNHMYERPEAFTKFLPPEYAGVVRYVDVEGRTKIALKGQISNYIPNPTFEKVAAPGAQEDYFKHGNPEGKSRRELMGKAIASPAAYFEPGPRTELMDELGIDRALMWPTLASLLEERLRDDPLATHAVVHGFNEWMYEQWTFNFDDRIFATPVITLPIVERAIEELEWVLERGAKIILIRPAPVPGYNGPRSFALSEFDPFWKIVEQAGIVTGMHASDSGYARYSNEWEGVRDEFQPFVAGSGFGALSGAGGRAITDTIASAIGHGLCTRFPGLKIAPVENGSGWVRPLVARMEGAYASNPHMFEENPVDVFRRNIFVHPFHEDDPIGLTELIGVDNVLFGSDYPHPEGMSDPVSFVDELAGLSDEDTAKVMGGNLARLMNVAT
;
A
#
# COMPACT_ATOMS: atom_id res chain seq x y z
N MET A 1 -15.73 1.16 22.96
CA MET A 1 -15.40 2.12 24.05
C MET A 1 -15.29 3.47 23.39
N PRO A 2 -15.52 4.62 24.04
CA PRO A 2 -15.23 5.89 23.42
C PRO A 2 -13.73 5.92 23.06
N SER A 3 -13.39 6.47 21.90
CA SER A 3 -12.01 6.65 21.47
C SER A 3 -11.20 7.43 22.49
N ARG A 4 -9.94 7.12 22.64
CA ARG A 4 -8.99 7.82 23.52
C ARG A 4 -8.73 9.22 22.94
N GLU A 5 -9.01 10.29 23.71
CA GLU A 5 -8.61 11.65 23.31
C GLU A 5 -7.09 11.82 23.51
N LEU A 6 -6.37 12.03 22.41
CA LEU A 6 -4.90 12.14 22.43
C LEU A 6 -4.40 13.58 22.58
N GLY A 7 -5.24 14.60 22.38
CA GLY A 7 -4.87 16.01 22.47
C GLY A 7 -4.12 16.55 21.24
N PHE A 8 -3.98 15.76 20.18
CA PHE A 8 -3.43 16.14 18.88
C PHE A 8 -4.16 15.39 17.76
N PRO A 9 -4.17 15.91 16.51
CA PRO A 9 -4.83 15.26 15.40
C PRO A 9 -4.15 13.94 15.00
N VAL A 10 -4.98 12.95 14.66
CA VAL A 10 -4.55 11.63 14.16
C VAL A 10 -4.76 11.55 12.66
N PHE A 11 -3.71 11.21 11.91
CA PHE A 11 -3.77 10.99 10.48
C PHE A 11 -3.27 9.59 10.14
N ASP A 12 -4.19 8.71 9.83
CA ASP A 12 -3.93 7.31 9.52
C ASP A 12 -3.40 7.15 8.08
N ALA A 13 -2.19 6.64 7.95
CA ALA A 13 -1.56 6.41 6.64
C ALA A 13 -2.03 5.11 5.97
N ASP A 14 -2.77 4.26 6.68
CA ASP A 14 -3.16 2.94 6.20
C ASP A 14 -4.59 2.60 6.59
N ASN A 15 -5.52 2.98 5.73
CA ASN A 15 -6.93 2.75 5.92
C ASN A 15 -7.54 2.30 4.59
N HIS A 16 -8.48 1.36 4.60
CA HIS A 16 -8.95 0.71 3.37
C HIS A 16 -10.41 0.94 3.05
N MET A 17 -10.68 1.06 1.75
CA MET A 17 -12.01 0.90 1.18
C MET A 17 -12.18 -0.52 0.61
N TYR A 18 -13.42 -1.01 0.61
CA TYR A 18 -13.77 -2.21 -0.14
C TYR A 18 -14.49 -1.83 -1.44
N GLU A 19 -14.04 -2.42 -2.54
CA GLU A 19 -14.61 -2.17 -3.84
C GLU A 19 -15.85 -3.02 -4.09
N ARG A 20 -16.90 -2.40 -4.62
CA ARG A 20 -18.04 -3.12 -5.17
C ARG A 20 -17.69 -3.67 -6.56
N PRO A 21 -18.40 -4.71 -7.03
CA PRO A 21 -18.11 -5.30 -8.36
C PRO A 21 -18.08 -4.32 -9.52
N GLU A 22 -18.87 -3.25 -9.46
CA GLU A 22 -18.89 -2.20 -10.48
C GLU A 22 -17.62 -1.37 -10.55
N ALA A 23 -16.76 -1.39 -9.53
CA ALA A 23 -15.51 -0.65 -9.51
C ALA A 23 -14.60 -0.95 -10.71
N PHE A 24 -14.62 -2.19 -11.19
CA PHE A 24 -13.77 -2.63 -12.29
C PHE A 24 -14.51 -2.84 -13.61
N THR A 25 -15.79 -2.52 -13.66
CA THR A 25 -16.61 -2.81 -14.85
C THR A 25 -17.39 -1.60 -15.37
N LYS A 26 -17.72 -0.64 -14.48
CA LYS A 26 -18.60 0.49 -14.79
C LYS A 26 -18.03 1.40 -15.88
N PHE A 27 -16.77 1.78 -15.74
CA PHE A 27 -16.08 2.72 -16.64
C PHE A 27 -15.10 2.03 -17.59
N LEU A 28 -15.12 0.69 -17.63
CA LEU A 28 -14.26 -0.05 -18.53
C LEU A 28 -14.73 0.12 -19.99
N PRO A 29 -13.86 0.57 -20.93
CA PRO A 29 -14.22 0.69 -22.32
C PRO A 29 -14.73 -0.62 -22.93
N PRO A 30 -15.71 -0.58 -23.87
CA PRO A 30 -16.34 -1.78 -24.42
C PRO A 30 -15.37 -2.82 -24.99
N GLU A 31 -14.27 -2.41 -25.59
CA GLU A 31 -13.21 -3.29 -26.13
C GLU A 31 -12.49 -4.09 -25.04
N TYR A 32 -12.53 -3.64 -23.78
CA TYR A 32 -11.93 -4.32 -22.62
C TYR A 32 -12.98 -4.99 -21.71
N ALA A 33 -14.27 -4.95 -22.05
CA ALA A 33 -15.37 -5.44 -21.20
C ALA A 33 -15.24 -6.91 -20.73
N GLY A 34 -14.37 -7.69 -21.37
CA GLY A 34 -14.09 -9.07 -21.00
C GLY A 34 -12.88 -9.26 -20.08
N VAL A 35 -12.10 -8.21 -19.84
CA VAL A 35 -10.83 -8.29 -19.10
C VAL A 35 -11.06 -8.58 -17.63
N VAL A 36 -12.04 -7.92 -17.01
CA VAL A 36 -12.45 -8.16 -15.63
C VAL A 36 -13.88 -8.67 -15.59
N ARG A 37 -14.11 -9.79 -14.91
CA ARG A 37 -15.44 -10.38 -14.75
C ARG A 37 -15.63 -10.94 -13.35
N TYR A 38 -16.85 -10.83 -12.84
CA TYR A 38 -17.29 -11.58 -11.68
C TYR A 38 -18.05 -12.82 -12.17
N VAL A 39 -17.65 -13.97 -11.68
CA VAL A 39 -18.16 -15.29 -12.11
C VAL A 39 -18.62 -16.10 -10.89
N ASP A 40 -19.67 -16.90 -11.06
CA ASP A 40 -20.07 -17.87 -10.03
C ASP A 40 -19.26 -19.17 -10.21
N VAL A 41 -18.65 -19.61 -9.12
CA VAL A 41 -17.96 -20.90 -9.05
C VAL A 41 -18.48 -21.65 -7.82
N GLU A 42 -19.27 -22.67 -8.04
CA GLU A 42 -19.87 -23.50 -6.98
C GLU A 42 -20.64 -22.66 -5.93
N GLY A 43 -21.42 -21.67 -6.40
CA GLY A 43 -22.21 -20.79 -5.53
C GLY A 43 -21.39 -19.72 -4.81
N ARG A 44 -20.19 -19.44 -5.26
CA ARG A 44 -19.33 -18.37 -4.73
C ARG A 44 -18.91 -17.41 -5.84
N THR A 45 -19.10 -16.12 -5.62
CA THR A 45 -18.60 -15.11 -6.52
C THR A 45 -17.07 -15.07 -6.48
N LYS A 46 -16.44 -15.10 -7.65
CA LYS A 46 -15.00 -14.96 -7.85
C LYS A 46 -14.74 -13.85 -8.87
N ILE A 47 -13.56 -13.23 -8.79
CA ILE A 47 -13.08 -12.31 -9.81
C ILE A 47 -12.21 -13.09 -10.80
N ALA A 48 -12.47 -12.89 -12.10
CA ALA A 48 -11.66 -13.45 -13.18
C ALA A 48 -11.03 -12.32 -13.98
N LEU A 49 -9.71 -12.40 -14.19
CA LEU A 49 -8.92 -11.47 -14.99
C LEU A 49 -8.42 -12.19 -16.24
N LYS A 50 -8.78 -11.69 -17.44
CA LYS A 50 -8.47 -12.34 -18.72
C LYS A 50 -8.88 -13.83 -18.75
N GLY A 51 -10.01 -14.16 -18.11
CA GLY A 51 -10.54 -15.52 -18.04
C GLY A 51 -9.89 -16.42 -16.99
N GLN A 52 -8.95 -15.95 -16.22
CA GLN A 52 -8.32 -16.68 -15.11
C GLN A 52 -8.89 -16.21 -13.77
N ILE A 53 -9.37 -17.17 -12.98
CA ILE A 53 -9.91 -16.86 -11.64
C ILE A 53 -8.77 -16.47 -10.71
N SER A 54 -8.91 -15.34 -10.05
CA SER A 54 -8.02 -14.94 -8.97
C SER A 54 -8.56 -15.47 -7.64
N ASN A 55 -7.69 -16.12 -6.88
CA ASN A 55 -7.97 -16.56 -5.52
C ASN A 55 -7.25 -15.67 -4.48
N TYR A 56 -6.71 -14.55 -4.88
CA TYR A 56 -6.01 -13.62 -3.99
C TYR A 56 -6.93 -13.15 -2.86
N ILE A 57 -8.11 -12.64 -3.19
CA ILE A 57 -9.17 -12.35 -2.22
C ILE A 57 -10.27 -13.41 -2.37
N PRO A 58 -10.51 -14.26 -1.35
CA PRO A 58 -11.50 -15.32 -1.44
C PRO A 58 -12.93 -14.85 -1.65
N ASN A 59 -13.29 -13.68 -1.09
CA ASN A 59 -14.61 -13.05 -1.23
C ASN A 59 -14.48 -11.65 -1.82
N PRO A 60 -14.41 -11.51 -3.15
CA PRO A 60 -14.17 -10.21 -3.82
C PRO A 60 -15.40 -9.30 -3.85
N THR A 61 -16.50 -9.63 -3.20
CA THR A 61 -17.68 -8.77 -3.03
C THR A 61 -17.69 -8.04 -1.70
N PHE A 62 -16.88 -8.50 -0.74
CA PHE A 62 -16.78 -7.95 0.62
C PHE A 62 -18.11 -7.81 1.39
N GLU A 63 -19.16 -8.54 1.01
CA GLU A 63 -20.44 -8.51 1.74
C GLU A 63 -20.29 -9.01 3.18
N LYS A 64 -19.36 -9.94 3.36
CA LYS A 64 -18.98 -10.48 4.68
C LYS A 64 -17.47 -10.58 4.75
N VAL A 65 -16.92 -10.06 5.83
CA VAL A 65 -15.47 -10.00 6.09
C VAL A 65 -15.16 -10.48 7.50
N ALA A 66 -13.90 -10.78 7.80
CA ALA A 66 -13.47 -10.93 9.19
C ALA A 66 -13.60 -9.58 9.93
N ALA A 67 -13.73 -9.62 11.23
CA ALA A 67 -13.78 -8.39 12.02
C ALA A 67 -12.41 -7.68 11.95
N PRO A 68 -12.36 -6.33 11.95
CA PRO A 68 -11.11 -5.59 12.06
C PRO A 68 -10.29 -6.06 13.26
N GLY A 69 -8.98 -6.23 13.09
CA GLY A 69 -8.08 -6.67 14.15
C GLY A 69 -8.26 -8.13 14.62
N ALA A 70 -9.02 -8.95 13.88
CA ALA A 70 -9.24 -10.35 14.28
C ALA A 70 -7.94 -11.15 14.42
N GLN A 71 -6.87 -10.73 13.76
CA GLN A 71 -5.54 -11.35 13.79
C GLN A 71 -4.50 -10.51 14.55
N GLU A 72 -4.89 -9.40 15.19
CA GLU A 72 -3.97 -8.50 15.91
C GLU A 72 -3.12 -9.26 16.94
N ASP A 73 -3.74 -10.07 17.81
CA ASP A 73 -3.03 -10.90 18.78
C ASP A 73 -2.08 -11.92 18.13
N TYR A 74 -2.45 -12.45 16.98
CA TYR A 74 -1.61 -13.38 16.24
C TYR A 74 -0.31 -12.72 15.75
N PHE A 75 -0.39 -11.52 15.23
CA PHE A 75 0.80 -10.81 14.76
C PHE A 75 1.68 -10.35 15.92
N LYS A 76 1.09 -9.83 17.00
CA LYS A 76 1.84 -9.38 18.19
C LYS A 76 2.46 -10.52 19.01
N HIS A 77 1.78 -11.64 19.16
CA HIS A 77 2.14 -12.68 20.13
C HIS A 77 2.37 -14.06 19.52
N GLY A 78 2.20 -14.20 18.19
CA GLY A 78 2.30 -15.46 17.48
C GLY A 78 1.09 -16.37 17.70
N ASN A 79 1.26 -17.66 17.39
CA ASN A 79 0.19 -18.66 17.47
C ASN A 79 0.59 -19.88 18.35
N PRO A 80 0.79 -19.69 19.67
CA PRO A 80 1.22 -20.75 20.56
C PRO A 80 0.22 -21.89 20.70
N GLU A 81 -1.08 -21.61 20.45
CA GLU A 81 -2.15 -22.60 20.49
C GLU A 81 -2.29 -23.39 19.19
N GLY A 82 -1.58 -23.04 18.13
CA GLY A 82 -1.65 -23.70 16.83
C GLY A 82 -3.01 -23.56 16.14
N LYS A 83 -3.74 -22.46 16.35
CA LYS A 83 -5.03 -22.20 15.71
C LYS A 83 -4.90 -22.20 14.19
N SER A 84 -5.89 -22.77 13.52
CA SER A 84 -6.00 -22.68 12.06
C SER A 84 -6.32 -21.21 11.64
N ARG A 85 -6.02 -20.86 10.39
CA ARG A 85 -6.39 -19.53 9.85
C ARG A 85 -7.87 -19.22 10.01
N ARG A 86 -8.74 -20.20 9.83
CA ARG A 86 -10.19 -20.01 10.01
C ARG A 86 -10.54 -19.64 11.45
N GLU A 87 -9.87 -20.23 12.43
CA GLU A 87 -10.06 -19.90 13.85
C GLU A 87 -9.52 -18.51 14.17
N LEU A 88 -8.37 -18.13 13.59
CA LEU A 88 -7.80 -16.78 13.72
C LEU A 88 -8.69 -15.70 13.10
N MET A 89 -9.30 -15.97 11.94
CA MET A 89 -10.24 -15.03 11.29
C MET A 89 -11.55 -14.86 12.07
N GLY A 90 -11.88 -15.76 12.96
CA GLY A 90 -13.09 -15.70 13.78
C GLY A 90 -14.39 -15.77 12.97
N LYS A 91 -15.45 -15.16 13.52
CA LYS A 91 -16.77 -15.11 12.87
C LYS A 91 -16.83 -13.93 11.91
N ALA A 92 -17.20 -14.22 10.65
CA ALA A 92 -17.43 -13.15 9.68
C ALA A 92 -18.59 -12.23 10.08
N ILE A 93 -18.40 -10.95 9.87
CA ILE A 93 -19.40 -9.89 10.06
C ILE A 93 -19.93 -9.41 8.71
N ALA A 94 -21.13 -8.84 8.67
CA ALA A 94 -21.60 -8.10 7.52
C ALA A 94 -20.83 -6.78 7.44
N SER A 95 -20.34 -6.41 6.26
CA SER A 95 -19.62 -5.16 6.08
C SER A 95 -20.56 -3.95 6.22
N PRO A 96 -20.28 -3.00 7.11
CA PRO A 96 -21.06 -1.78 7.24
C PRO A 96 -20.88 -0.85 6.02
N ALA A 97 -21.80 0.08 5.83
CA ALA A 97 -21.73 1.08 4.75
C ALA A 97 -20.40 1.87 4.76
N ALA A 98 -19.84 2.10 5.93
CA ALA A 98 -18.56 2.78 6.14
C ALA A 98 -17.37 2.16 5.41
N TYR A 99 -17.45 0.89 4.98
CA TYR A 99 -16.38 0.25 4.22
C TYR A 99 -16.47 0.56 2.71
N PHE A 100 -17.61 1.11 2.26
CA PHE A 100 -17.91 1.37 0.84
C PHE A 100 -18.18 2.83 0.51
N GLU A 101 -18.43 3.69 1.52
CA GLU A 101 -18.95 5.03 1.32
C GLU A 101 -18.27 6.05 2.25
N PRO A 102 -17.86 7.23 1.73
CA PRO A 102 -17.07 8.20 2.50
C PRO A 102 -17.85 8.86 3.65
N GLY A 103 -19.15 9.18 3.48
CA GLY A 103 -19.97 9.78 4.55
C GLY A 103 -20.02 8.90 5.79
N PRO A 104 -20.55 7.65 5.71
CA PRO A 104 -20.51 6.72 6.84
C PRO A 104 -19.10 6.42 7.35
N ARG A 105 -18.06 6.49 6.48
CA ARG A 105 -16.66 6.31 6.91
C ARG A 105 -16.19 7.46 7.81
N THR A 106 -16.55 8.71 7.53
CA THR A 106 -16.16 9.83 8.40
C THR A 106 -16.82 9.71 9.78
N GLU A 107 -18.06 9.25 9.87
CA GLU A 107 -18.73 8.97 11.16
C GLU A 107 -17.97 7.87 11.93
N LEU A 108 -17.58 6.80 11.25
CA LEU A 108 -16.78 5.73 11.86
C LEU A 108 -15.38 6.21 12.29
N MET A 109 -14.74 7.08 11.52
CA MET A 109 -13.44 7.67 11.89
C MET A 109 -13.58 8.49 13.17
N ASP A 110 -14.68 9.23 13.37
CA ASP A 110 -14.96 9.95 14.63
C ASP A 110 -15.06 8.98 15.81
N GLU A 111 -15.73 7.82 15.63
CA GLU A 111 -15.81 6.78 16.65
C GLU A 111 -14.44 6.16 16.98
N LEU A 112 -13.55 6.04 15.99
CA LEU A 112 -12.21 5.48 16.11
C LEU A 112 -11.15 6.49 16.56
N GLY A 113 -11.50 7.79 16.66
CA GLY A 113 -10.55 8.85 17.01
C GLY A 113 -9.57 9.21 15.91
N ILE A 114 -9.94 9.01 14.64
CA ILE A 114 -9.14 9.33 13.46
C ILE A 114 -9.65 10.62 12.82
N ASP A 115 -8.82 11.65 12.76
CA ASP A 115 -9.19 12.92 12.13
C ASP A 115 -9.10 12.84 10.60
N ARG A 116 -8.07 12.17 10.08
CA ARG A 116 -7.81 11.99 8.64
C ARG A 116 -7.29 10.60 8.32
N ALA A 117 -7.55 10.13 7.10
CA ALA A 117 -7.02 8.86 6.62
C ALA A 117 -6.64 8.93 5.13
N LEU A 118 -5.54 8.26 4.78
CA LEU A 118 -5.35 7.77 3.41
C LEU A 118 -6.28 6.59 3.20
N MET A 119 -6.93 6.53 2.04
CA MET A 119 -7.91 5.48 1.75
C MET A 119 -7.44 4.64 0.57
N TRP A 120 -6.90 3.47 0.87
CA TRP A 120 -6.35 2.54 -0.10
C TRP A 120 -7.40 1.60 -0.66
N PRO A 121 -7.31 1.24 -1.95
CA PRO A 121 -8.10 0.15 -2.51
C PRO A 121 -7.57 -1.20 -2.04
N THR A 122 -8.45 -2.18 -1.89
CA THR A 122 -8.08 -3.54 -1.48
C THR A 122 -7.89 -4.48 -2.68
N LEU A 123 -8.84 -4.52 -3.63
CA LEU A 123 -8.75 -5.39 -4.82
C LEU A 123 -7.89 -4.81 -5.94
N ALA A 124 -7.83 -3.49 -6.09
CA ALA A 124 -7.07 -2.89 -7.18
C ALA A 124 -5.58 -3.20 -7.11
N SER A 125 -5.05 -3.50 -5.93
CA SER A 125 -3.66 -3.94 -5.72
C SER A 125 -3.28 -5.22 -6.46
N LEU A 126 -4.27 -5.98 -6.96
CA LEU A 126 -4.07 -7.24 -7.68
C LEU A 126 -3.95 -7.10 -9.19
N LEU A 127 -4.48 -6.02 -9.75
CA LEU A 127 -4.79 -5.94 -11.19
C LEU A 127 -3.52 -5.96 -12.04
N GLU A 128 -2.51 -5.19 -11.68
CA GLU A 128 -1.33 -4.99 -12.49
C GLU A 128 -0.52 -6.28 -12.71
N GLU A 129 -0.34 -7.10 -11.67
CA GLU A 129 0.37 -8.36 -11.83
C GLU A 129 -0.39 -9.35 -12.72
N ARG A 130 -1.72 -9.39 -12.59
CA ARG A 130 -2.58 -10.27 -13.40
C ARG A 130 -2.72 -9.84 -14.85
N LEU A 131 -2.52 -8.55 -15.13
CA LEU A 131 -2.59 -7.96 -16.46
C LEU A 131 -1.21 -7.60 -17.03
N ARG A 132 -0.12 -8.00 -16.38
CA ARG A 132 1.26 -7.61 -16.69
C ARG A 132 1.68 -7.80 -18.15
N ASP A 133 1.08 -8.78 -18.85
CA ASP A 133 1.39 -9.10 -20.25
C ASP A 133 0.55 -8.27 -21.24
N ASP A 134 -0.30 -7.37 -20.75
CA ASP A 134 -1.19 -6.54 -21.55
C ASP A 134 -1.23 -5.10 -21.03
N PRO A 135 -0.19 -4.30 -21.32
CA PRO A 135 -0.10 -2.92 -20.86
C PRO A 135 -1.31 -2.05 -21.23
N LEU A 136 -1.89 -2.25 -22.41
CA LEU A 136 -3.06 -1.46 -22.84
C LEU A 136 -4.30 -1.78 -22.01
N ALA A 137 -4.55 -3.06 -21.75
CA ALA A 137 -5.64 -3.48 -20.88
C ALA A 137 -5.39 -3.03 -19.42
N THR A 138 -4.15 -3.07 -18.95
CA THR A 138 -3.80 -2.59 -17.60
C THR A 138 -4.14 -1.12 -17.44
N HIS A 139 -3.70 -0.25 -18.36
CA HIS A 139 -4.04 1.18 -18.33
C HIS A 139 -5.54 1.43 -18.40
N ALA A 140 -6.25 0.70 -19.28
CA ALA A 140 -7.71 0.86 -19.41
C ALA A 140 -8.46 0.47 -18.13
N VAL A 141 -8.06 -0.64 -17.48
CA VAL A 141 -8.70 -1.10 -16.24
C VAL A 141 -8.36 -0.15 -15.08
N VAL A 142 -7.12 0.32 -14.98
CA VAL A 142 -6.69 1.27 -13.95
C VAL A 142 -7.43 2.59 -14.09
N HIS A 143 -7.53 3.15 -15.31
CA HIS A 143 -8.29 4.38 -15.55
C HIS A 143 -9.77 4.23 -15.17
N GLY A 144 -10.44 3.16 -15.64
CA GLY A 144 -11.84 2.93 -15.29
C GLY A 144 -12.05 2.74 -13.78
N PHE A 145 -11.10 2.14 -13.10
CA PHE A 145 -11.11 2.03 -11.63
C PHE A 145 -10.96 3.41 -10.95
N ASN A 146 -10.04 4.26 -11.41
CA ASN A 146 -9.85 5.60 -10.87
C ASN A 146 -11.07 6.50 -11.11
N GLU A 147 -11.76 6.36 -12.25
CA GLU A 147 -13.03 7.04 -12.49
C GLU A 147 -14.10 6.61 -11.48
N TRP A 148 -14.23 5.31 -11.20
CA TRP A 148 -15.13 4.81 -10.17
C TRP A 148 -14.74 5.32 -8.77
N MET A 149 -13.46 5.28 -8.43
CA MET A 149 -12.96 5.78 -7.15
C MET A 149 -13.28 7.27 -6.98
N TYR A 150 -13.08 8.07 -8.02
CA TYR A 150 -13.43 9.49 -7.99
C TYR A 150 -14.92 9.73 -7.83
N GLU A 151 -15.76 8.96 -8.53
CA GLU A 151 -17.22 9.07 -8.41
C GLU A 151 -17.71 8.68 -7.01
N GLN A 152 -17.15 7.62 -6.42
CA GLN A 152 -17.63 7.05 -5.16
C GLN A 152 -17.01 7.72 -3.93
N TRP A 153 -15.73 8.03 -3.96
CA TRP A 153 -14.95 8.49 -2.82
C TRP A 153 -14.43 9.93 -2.97
N THR A 154 -14.34 10.46 -4.18
CA THR A 154 -13.48 11.59 -4.54
C THR A 154 -12.01 11.33 -4.19
N PHE A 155 -11.06 12.21 -4.61
CA PHE A 155 -9.67 12.06 -4.16
C PHE A 155 -9.37 12.88 -2.90
N ASN A 156 -10.33 13.72 -2.49
CA ASN A 156 -10.29 14.47 -1.23
C ASN A 156 -11.72 14.69 -0.77
N PHE A 157 -12.17 13.93 0.22
CA PHE A 157 -13.49 14.09 0.81
C PHE A 157 -13.38 14.88 2.12
N ASP A 158 -13.89 16.11 2.11
CA ASP A 158 -13.96 17.04 3.26
C ASP A 158 -12.61 17.27 3.99
N ASP A 159 -11.47 17.20 3.27
CA ASP A 159 -10.12 17.23 3.84
C ASP A 159 -9.89 16.19 4.96
N ARG A 160 -10.67 15.13 4.96
CA ARG A 160 -10.59 14.04 5.94
C ARG A 160 -10.19 12.71 5.33
N ILE A 161 -10.72 12.36 4.15
CA ILE A 161 -10.39 11.11 3.46
C ILE A 161 -9.68 11.45 2.16
N PHE A 162 -8.47 10.92 2.00
CA PHE A 162 -7.66 11.07 0.79
C PHE A 162 -7.57 9.72 0.09
N ALA A 163 -8.43 9.48 -0.90
CA ALA A 163 -8.36 8.27 -1.70
C ALA A 163 -7.11 8.27 -2.58
N THR A 164 -6.55 7.08 -2.80
CA THR A 164 -5.24 6.89 -3.41
C THR A 164 -5.38 6.31 -4.82
N PRO A 165 -5.52 7.15 -5.87
CA PRO A 165 -5.65 6.65 -7.23
C PRO A 165 -4.42 5.85 -7.65
N VAL A 166 -4.67 4.77 -8.38
CA VAL A 166 -3.64 3.85 -8.88
C VAL A 166 -3.00 4.44 -10.13
N ILE A 167 -1.67 4.45 -10.20
CA ILE A 167 -0.93 4.79 -11.41
C ILE A 167 -0.12 3.57 -11.86
N THR A 168 -0.32 3.17 -13.11
CA THR A 168 0.45 2.10 -13.73
C THR A 168 1.42 2.66 -14.77
N LEU A 169 2.64 2.11 -14.85
CA LEU A 169 3.75 2.74 -15.58
C LEU A 169 4.17 2.05 -16.90
N PRO A 170 3.61 0.95 -17.37
CA PRO A 170 4.10 0.23 -18.55
C PRO A 170 4.22 1.08 -19.82
N ILE A 171 3.34 2.08 -19.99
CA ILE A 171 3.36 3.05 -21.09
C ILE A 171 3.43 4.44 -20.46
N VAL A 172 4.61 5.08 -20.55
CA VAL A 172 4.91 6.32 -19.80
C VAL A 172 3.97 7.47 -20.16
N GLU A 173 3.64 7.62 -21.45
CA GLU A 173 2.74 8.67 -21.91
C GLU A 173 1.35 8.52 -21.29
N ARG A 174 0.82 7.31 -21.21
CA ARG A 174 -0.49 7.04 -20.58
C ARG A 174 -0.43 7.20 -19.05
N ALA A 175 0.71 6.87 -18.45
CA ALA A 175 0.91 7.13 -17.01
C ALA A 175 0.91 8.63 -16.71
N ILE A 176 1.46 9.46 -17.60
CA ILE A 176 1.42 10.92 -17.49
C ILE A 176 0.00 11.44 -17.66
N GLU A 177 -0.73 10.98 -18.68
CA GLU A 177 -2.13 11.34 -18.90
C GLU A 177 -2.99 11.02 -17.66
N GLU A 178 -2.81 9.83 -17.08
CA GLU A 178 -3.52 9.43 -15.87
C GLU A 178 -3.12 10.28 -14.65
N LEU A 179 -1.83 10.56 -14.48
CA LEU A 179 -1.34 11.42 -13.41
C LEU A 179 -1.95 12.83 -13.49
N GLU A 180 -1.94 13.45 -14.67
CA GLU A 180 -2.54 14.76 -14.90
C GLU A 180 -4.05 14.73 -14.59
N TRP A 181 -4.75 13.68 -15.03
CA TRP A 181 -6.17 13.49 -14.79
C TRP A 181 -6.52 13.40 -13.29
N VAL A 182 -5.74 12.68 -12.49
CA VAL A 182 -5.99 12.58 -11.03
C VAL A 182 -5.60 13.88 -10.30
N LEU A 183 -4.53 14.55 -10.73
CA LEU A 183 -4.10 15.84 -10.17
C LEU A 183 -5.14 16.95 -10.37
N GLU A 184 -5.71 17.05 -11.58
CA GLU A 184 -6.80 17.98 -11.88
C GLU A 184 -8.03 17.78 -10.98
N ARG A 185 -8.19 16.57 -10.42
CA ARG A 185 -9.28 16.18 -9.51
C ARG A 185 -8.92 16.22 -8.04
N GLY A 186 -7.76 16.81 -7.73
CA GLY A 186 -7.34 17.12 -6.35
C GLY A 186 -6.65 15.98 -5.62
N ALA A 187 -6.13 14.97 -6.33
CA ALA A 187 -5.33 13.93 -5.70
C ALA A 187 -4.10 14.53 -5.01
N LYS A 188 -3.86 14.11 -3.77
CA LYS A 188 -2.72 14.52 -2.92
C LYS A 188 -1.67 13.42 -2.78
N ILE A 189 -2.02 12.22 -3.20
CA ILE A 189 -1.22 11.02 -3.15
C ILE A 189 -1.58 10.16 -4.36
N ILE A 190 -0.64 9.35 -4.82
CA ILE A 190 -0.85 8.31 -5.82
C ILE A 190 -0.36 6.97 -5.29
N LEU A 191 -0.96 5.87 -5.75
CA LEU A 191 -0.53 4.51 -5.47
C LEU A 191 0.26 3.96 -6.65
N ILE A 192 1.51 3.56 -6.40
CA ILE A 192 2.36 2.81 -7.34
C ILE A 192 2.72 1.46 -6.74
N ARG A 193 2.59 0.41 -7.52
CA ARG A 193 2.92 -0.96 -7.09
C ARG A 193 4.42 -1.09 -6.76
N PRO A 194 4.80 -1.63 -5.59
CA PRO A 194 6.19 -1.87 -5.22
C PRO A 194 6.76 -3.10 -5.95
N ALA A 195 7.01 -2.95 -7.24
CA ALA A 195 7.53 -4.01 -8.12
C ALA A 195 8.17 -3.41 -9.38
N PRO A 196 8.96 -4.20 -10.12
CA PRO A 196 9.40 -3.82 -11.45
C PRO A 196 8.20 -3.55 -12.38
N VAL A 197 8.31 -2.50 -13.19
CA VAL A 197 7.29 -2.13 -14.17
C VAL A 197 7.26 -3.20 -15.28
N PRO A 198 6.12 -3.86 -15.52
CA PRO A 198 6.00 -4.79 -16.63
C PRO A 198 6.03 -4.05 -17.98
N GLY A 199 6.22 -4.77 -19.06
CA GLY A 199 6.20 -4.19 -20.40
C GLY A 199 6.49 -5.20 -21.48
N TYR A 200 6.27 -4.82 -22.72
CA TYR A 200 6.46 -5.69 -23.90
C TYR A 200 7.90 -6.24 -24.03
N ASN A 201 8.90 -5.50 -23.54
CA ASN A 201 10.31 -5.90 -23.57
C ASN A 201 10.79 -6.53 -22.24
N GLY A 202 9.87 -6.92 -21.38
CA GLY A 202 10.16 -7.46 -20.05
C GLY A 202 10.10 -6.43 -18.93
N PRO A 203 10.25 -6.89 -17.67
CA PRO A 203 10.17 -6.01 -16.51
C PRO A 203 11.41 -5.12 -16.40
N ARG A 204 11.25 -3.90 -15.87
CA ARG A 204 12.32 -2.93 -15.64
C ARG A 204 12.02 -2.03 -14.47
N SER A 205 13.06 -1.40 -13.92
CA SER A 205 12.87 -0.47 -12.80
C SER A 205 12.11 0.79 -13.20
N PHE A 206 11.16 1.20 -12.38
CA PHE A 206 10.48 2.51 -12.48
C PHE A 206 11.43 3.70 -12.24
N ALA A 207 12.63 3.44 -11.71
CA ALA A 207 13.63 4.46 -11.42
C ALA A 207 14.61 4.73 -12.59
N LEU A 208 14.44 4.07 -13.73
CA LEU A 208 15.22 4.33 -14.94
C LEU A 208 14.78 5.65 -15.58
N SER A 209 15.70 6.29 -16.31
CA SER A 209 15.50 7.62 -16.88
C SER A 209 14.38 7.72 -17.93
N GLU A 210 13.90 6.60 -18.47
CA GLU A 210 12.72 6.59 -19.35
C GLU A 210 11.45 7.09 -18.61
N PHE A 211 11.41 6.94 -17.28
CA PHE A 211 10.30 7.40 -16.43
C PHE A 211 10.49 8.82 -15.87
N ASP A 212 11.62 9.47 -16.13
CA ASP A 212 11.90 10.82 -15.63
C ASP A 212 10.84 11.87 -16.00
N PRO A 213 10.21 11.84 -17.19
CA PRO A 213 9.11 12.75 -17.50
C PRO A 213 7.92 12.64 -16.54
N PHE A 214 7.57 11.42 -16.13
CA PHE A 214 6.53 11.15 -15.14
C PHE A 214 6.94 11.66 -13.74
N TRP A 215 8.12 11.30 -13.28
CA TRP A 215 8.61 11.66 -11.94
C TRP A 215 8.79 13.17 -11.76
N LYS A 216 9.14 13.87 -12.82
CA LYS A 216 9.21 15.33 -12.82
C LYS A 216 7.85 15.98 -12.49
N ILE A 217 6.75 15.44 -13.03
CA ILE A 217 5.40 15.95 -12.73
C ILE A 217 5.03 15.63 -11.29
N VAL A 218 5.32 14.42 -10.79
CA VAL A 218 5.08 14.02 -9.39
C VAL A 218 5.81 14.97 -8.43
N GLU A 219 7.09 15.23 -8.67
CA GLU A 219 7.89 16.15 -7.85
C GLU A 219 7.34 17.57 -7.88
N GLN A 220 7.02 18.09 -9.08
CA GLN A 220 6.48 19.44 -9.25
C GLN A 220 5.11 19.62 -8.59
N ALA A 221 4.28 18.58 -8.62
CA ALA A 221 2.99 18.57 -7.92
C ALA A 221 3.16 18.48 -6.40
N GLY A 222 4.31 18.05 -5.92
CA GLY A 222 4.62 17.90 -4.49
C GLY A 222 3.76 16.89 -3.75
N ILE A 223 3.17 15.94 -4.50
CA ILE A 223 2.32 14.87 -3.94
C ILE A 223 3.15 13.72 -3.37
N VAL A 224 2.50 12.89 -2.56
CA VAL A 224 3.10 11.68 -2.00
C VAL A 224 2.97 10.53 -3.01
N THR A 225 4.01 9.71 -3.14
CA THR A 225 3.96 8.44 -3.83
C THR A 225 3.87 7.31 -2.80
N GLY A 226 2.68 6.75 -2.64
CA GLY A 226 2.48 5.58 -1.80
C GLY A 226 2.88 4.32 -2.53
N MET A 227 3.64 3.46 -1.85
CA MET A 227 4.02 2.13 -2.30
C MET A 227 3.43 1.11 -1.34
N HIS A 228 2.14 0.84 -1.54
CA HIS A 228 1.37 -0.04 -0.69
C HIS A 228 1.59 -1.51 -1.02
N ALA A 229 1.57 -2.38 -0.01
CA ALA A 229 1.63 -3.83 -0.20
C ALA A 229 0.60 -4.29 -1.24
N SER A 230 1.03 -5.12 -2.17
CA SER A 230 0.22 -5.56 -3.30
C SER A 230 0.75 -6.87 -3.88
N ASP A 231 0.08 -7.43 -4.89
CA ASP A 231 0.67 -8.52 -5.67
C ASP A 231 1.87 -8.01 -6.49
N SER A 232 3.03 -8.06 -5.86
CA SER A 232 4.30 -7.64 -6.47
C SER A 232 4.85 -8.64 -7.49
N GLY A 233 4.24 -9.84 -7.58
CA GLY A 233 4.74 -10.95 -8.39
C GLY A 233 5.93 -11.71 -7.79
N TYR A 234 6.43 -11.33 -6.61
CA TYR A 234 7.55 -12.00 -5.94
C TYR A 234 7.23 -13.42 -5.48
N ALA A 235 5.93 -13.74 -5.32
CA ALA A 235 5.51 -15.11 -5.02
C ALA A 235 6.00 -16.13 -6.05
N ARG A 236 6.25 -15.73 -7.31
CA ARG A 236 6.85 -16.62 -8.33
C ARG A 236 8.19 -17.18 -7.89
N TYR A 237 9.05 -16.38 -7.24
CA TYR A 237 10.32 -16.86 -6.71
C TYR A 237 10.14 -17.94 -5.63
N SER A 238 9.22 -17.72 -4.69
CA SER A 238 8.93 -18.71 -3.67
C SER A 238 8.34 -19.99 -4.28
N ASN A 239 7.45 -19.84 -5.25
CA ASN A 239 6.82 -20.97 -5.96
C ASN A 239 7.85 -21.81 -6.75
N GLU A 240 8.87 -21.19 -7.35
CA GLU A 240 9.95 -21.93 -8.02
C GLU A 240 10.72 -22.83 -7.06
N TRP A 241 11.03 -22.34 -5.85
CA TRP A 241 11.68 -23.14 -4.81
C TRP A 241 10.78 -24.28 -4.27
N GLU A 242 9.48 -24.05 -4.21
CA GLU A 242 8.49 -25.04 -3.77
C GLU A 242 8.14 -26.07 -4.89
N GLY A 243 8.61 -25.86 -6.12
CA GLY A 243 8.23 -26.66 -7.27
C GLY A 243 6.77 -26.51 -7.68
N VAL A 244 6.11 -25.43 -7.25
CA VAL A 244 4.72 -25.12 -7.57
C VAL A 244 4.67 -24.27 -8.82
N ARG A 245 3.83 -24.64 -9.81
CA ARG A 245 3.67 -23.90 -11.06
C ARG A 245 2.53 -22.90 -11.03
N ASP A 246 1.73 -22.94 -9.97
CA ASP A 246 0.49 -22.18 -9.89
C ASP A 246 0.66 -20.85 -9.18
N GLU A 247 -0.37 -20.06 -9.37
CA GLU A 247 -0.48 -18.67 -8.96
C GLU A 247 -0.28 -18.46 -7.46
N PHE A 248 0.13 -17.24 -7.14
CA PHE A 248 0.17 -16.72 -5.80
C PHE A 248 -1.15 -16.96 -5.06
N GLN A 249 -1.05 -17.66 -3.94
CA GLN A 249 -2.15 -17.96 -3.02
C GLN A 249 -1.78 -17.34 -1.65
N PRO A 250 -2.08 -16.05 -1.40
CA PRO A 250 -1.55 -15.32 -0.25
C PRO A 250 -1.96 -15.94 1.09
N PHE A 251 -3.09 -16.59 1.12
CA PHE A 251 -3.68 -17.11 2.36
C PHE A 251 -3.73 -18.64 2.45
N VAL A 252 -3.00 -19.35 1.61
CA VAL A 252 -2.81 -20.80 1.77
C VAL A 252 -1.79 -21.06 2.89
N ALA A 253 -2.01 -22.12 3.68
CA ALA A 253 -1.03 -22.54 4.69
C ALA A 253 0.34 -22.67 4.02
N GLY A 254 1.22 -21.73 4.31
CA GLY A 254 2.54 -21.68 3.73
C GLY A 254 3.39 -22.86 4.18
N SER A 255 4.38 -23.19 3.38
CA SER A 255 5.46 -24.06 3.83
C SER A 255 6.34 -23.31 4.85
N GLY A 256 7.16 -24.06 5.59
CA GLY A 256 8.21 -23.44 6.42
C GLY A 256 9.15 -22.54 5.61
N PHE A 257 9.40 -22.89 4.33
CA PHE A 257 10.17 -22.06 3.42
C PHE A 257 9.44 -20.72 3.10
N GLY A 258 8.14 -20.77 2.80
CA GLY A 258 7.33 -19.59 2.54
C GLY A 258 7.33 -18.63 3.74
N ALA A 259 7.20 -19.16 4.96
CA ALA A 259 7.28 -18.37 6.20
C ALA A 259 8.66 -17.69 6.39
N LEU A 260 9.75 -18.37 5.98
CA LEU A 260 11.11 -17.83 6.12
C LEU A 260 11.51 -16.89 4.98
N SER A 261 10.95 -17.04 3.79
CA SER A 261 11.39 -16.30 2.59
C SER A 261 10.85 -14.86 2.52
N GLY A 262 9.69 -14.58 3.12
CA GLY A 262 9.14 -13.22 3.28
C GLY A 262 8.99 -12.45 1.96
N ALA A 263 8.15 -12.91 1.02
CA ALA A 263 8.03 -12.30 -0.31
C ALA A 263 7.67 -10.79 -0.28
N GLY A 264 6.81 -10.37 0.66
CA GLY A 264 6.42 -8.96 0.82
C GLY A 264 7.61 -8.06 1.19
N GLY A 265 8.37 -8.41 2.22
CA GLY A 265 9.55 -7.64 2.64
C GLY A 265 10.65 -7.58 1.56
N ARG A 266 10.74 -8.56 0.67
CA ARG A 266 11.66 -8.52 -0.48
C ARG A 266 11.24 -7.51 -1.53
N ALA A 267 9.97 -7.48 -1.89
CA ALA A 267 9.45 -6.58 -2.91
C ALA A 267 9.74 -5.12 -2.56
N ILE A 268 9.40 -4.70 -1.36
CA ILE A 268 9.63 -3.31 -0.93
C ILE A 268 11.12 -3.00 -0.76
N THR A 269 11.92 -3.96 -0.26
CA THR A 269 13.38 -3.78 -0.15
C THR A 269 14.01 -3.47 -1.52
N ASP A 270 13.70 -4.29 -2.52
CA ASP A 270 14.24 -4.11 -3.87
C ASP A 270 13.69 -2.85 -4.54
N THR A 271 12.44 -2.49 -4.27
CA THR A 271 11.80 -1.27 -4.76
C THR A 271 12.50 -0.01 -4.25
N ILE A 272 12.75 0.08 -2.95
CA ILE A 272 13.45 1.24 -2.36
C ILE A 272 14.93 1.24 -2.72
N ALA A 273 15.59 0.06 -2.72
CA ALA A 273 16.95 -0.06 -3.21
C ALA A 273 17.08 0.41 -4.67
N SER A 274 16.07 0.11 -5.50
CA SER A 274 16.02 0.55 -6.89
C SER A 274 15.82 2.07 -7.02
N ALA A 275 14.91 2.67 -6.25
CA ALA A 275 14.69 4.12 -6.25
C ALA A 275 15.96 4.90 -5.92
N ILE A 276 16.73 4.41 -4.94
CA ILE A 276 17.97 5.04 -4.50
C ILE A 276 19.13 4.66 -5.44
N GLY A 277 19.34 3.38 -5.70
CA GLY A 277 20.50 2.86 -6.44
C GLY A 277 20.51 3.25 -7.93
N HIS A 278 19.35 3.43 -8.56
CA HIS A 278 19.26 3.99 -9.92
C HIS A 278 19.19 5.54 -9.93
N GLY A 279 19.37 6.20 -8.79
CA GLY A 279 19.47 7.65 -8.68
C GLY A 279 18.17 8.41 -8.91
N LEU A 280 17.00 7.78 -8.79
CA LEU A 280 15.71 8.48 -8.93
C LEU A 280 15.58 9.60 -7.90
N CYS A 281 15.79 9.28 -6.62
CA CYS A 281 15.68 10.25 -5.53
C CYS A 281 16.80 11.32 -5.56
N THR A 282 17.91 11.07 -6.24
CA THR A 282 18.97 12.05 -6.49
C THR A 282 18.59 13.00 -7.62
N ARG A 283 18.02 12.47 -8.72
CA ARG A 283 17.51 13.32 -9.82
C ARG A 283 16.29 14.14 -9.45
N PHE A 284 15.47 13.63 -8.53
CA PHE A 284 14.24 14.25 -8.04
C PHE A 284 14.22 14.28 -6.51
N PRO A 285 15.02 15.19 -5.89
CA PRO A 285 15.19 15.21 -4.43
C PRO A 285 13.95 15.61 -3.65
N GLY A 286 12.96 16.23 -4.32
CA GLY A 286 11.67 16.58 -3.74
C GLY A 286 10.63 15.45 -3.69
N LEU A 287 10.93 14.27 -4.25
CA LEU A 287 10.02 13.12 -4.19
C LEU A 287 9.81 12.66 -2.75
N LYS A 288 8.56 12.32 -2.44
CA LYS A 288 8.11 11.80 -1.14
C LYS A 288 7.56 10.39 -1.38
N ILE A 289 8.30 9.37 -0.97
CA ILE A 289 7.94 7.96 -1.17
C ILE A 289 7.55 7.34 0.17
N ALA A 290 6.34 6.84 0.27
CA ALA A 290 5.80 6.24 1.48
C ALA A 290 5.50 4.74 1.27
N PRO A 291 6.38 3.83 1.71
CA PRO A 291 6.06 2.42 1.87
C PRO A 291 4.98 2.24 2.94
N VAL A 292 3.81 1.72 2.54
CA VAL A 292 2.66 1.49 3.42
C VAL A 292 2.29 0.01 3.40
N GLU A 293 1.88 -0.55 4.55
CA GLU A 293 1.59 -1.98 4.73
C GLU A 293 2.74 -2.93 4.30
N ASN A 294 3.98 -2.49 4.53
CA ASN A 294 5.18 -3.28 4.25
C ASN A 294 5.99 -3.58 5.53
N GLY A 295 5.52 -3.10 6.68
CA GLY A 295 6.25 -3.15 7.94
C GLY A 295 7.57 -2.40 7.90
N SER A 296 8.41 -2.56 8.93
CA SER A 296 9.71 -1.92 9.05
C SER A 296 10.90 -2.88 9.11
N GLY A 297 10.66 -4.18 9.19
CA GLY A 297 11.73 -5.20 9.33
C GLY A 297 12.76 -5.21 8.19
N TRP A 298 12.42 -4.67 7.02
CA TRP A 298 13.30 -4.55 5.86
C TRP A 298 14.25 -3.34 5.93
N VAL A 299 13.97 -2.33 6.76
CA VAL A 299 14.68 -1.04 6.75
C VAL A 299 16.11 -1.19 7.28
N ARG A 300 16.30 -1.75 8.48
CA ARG A 300 17.62 -1.92 9.09
C ARG A 300 18.60 -2.73 8.22
N PRO A 301 18.22 -3.88 7.64
CA PRO A 301 19.08 -4.60 6.70
C PRO A 301 19.40 -3.80 5.43
N LEU A 302 18.47 -2.98 4.92
CA LEU A 302 18.73 -2.15 3.75
C LEU A 302 19.68 -1.00 4.07
N VAL A 303 19.50 -0.30 5.19
CA VAL A 303 20.40 0.76 5.64
C VAL A 303 21.83 0.22 5.79
N ALA A 304 22.01 -0.92 6.47
CA ALA A 304 23.32 -1.54 6.62
C ALA A 304 23.97 -1.91 5.27
N ARG A 305 23.17 -2.37 4.29
CA ARG A 305 23.69 -2.62 2.92
C ARG A 305 24.10 -1.35 2.21
N MET A 306 23.33 -0.26 2.35
CA MET A 306 23.65 1.04 1.76
C MET A 306 24.95 1.60 2.34
N GLU A 307 25.14 1.54 3.67
CA GLU A 307 26.40 1.94 4.33
C GLU A 307 27.59 1.14 3.81
N GLY A 308 27.48 -0.18 3.74
CA GLY A 308 28.54 -1.07 3.24
C GLY A 308 28.85 -0.83 1.77
N ALA A 309 27.82 -0.66 0.93
CA ALA A 309 27.99 -0.39 -0.50
C ALA A 309 28.68 0.96 -0.73
N TYR A 310 28.26 2.00 -0.02
CA TYR A 310 28.85 3.33 -0.14
C TYR A 310 30.30 3.35 0.38
N ALA A 311 30.58 2.70 1.49
CA ALA A 311 31.95 2.60 2.01
C ALA A 311 32.90 1.89 1.05
N SER A 312 32.42 0.86 0.34
CA SER A 312 33.24 0.08 -0.61
C SER A 312 33.32 0.69 -2.01
N ASN A 313 32.26 1.37 -2.46
CA ASN A 313 32.13 1.85 -3.84
C ASN A 313 31.47 3.25 -3.90
N PRO A 314 32.07 4.27 -3.24
CA PRO A 314 31.45 5.61 -3.17
C PRO A 314 31.23 6.24 -4.55
N HIS A 315 32.06 5.89 -5.54
CA HIS A 315 31.97 6.40 -6.90
C HIS A 315 30.74 5.92 -7.70
N MET A 316 30.01 4.93 -7.18
CA MET A 316 28.76 4.45 -7.78
C MET A 316 27.54 5.30 -7.39
N PHE A 317 27.69 6.21 -6.44
CA PHE A 317 26.62 7.04 -5.90
C PHE A 317 26.98 8.52 -6.03
N GLU A 318 26.05 9.32 -6.48
CA GLU A 318 26.24 10.79 -6.51
C GLU A 318 26.11 11.42 -5.11
N GLU A 319 25.28 10.80 -4.25
CA GLU A 319 25.05 11.19 -2.86
C GLU A 319 25.17 9.95 -1.94
N ASN A 320 25.36 10.17 -0.65
CA ASN A 320 25.27 9.07 0.32
C ASN A 320 23.86 8.46 0.30
N PRO A 321 23.69 7.17 -0.01
CA PRO A 321 22.36 6.55 -0.17
C PRO A 321 21.54 6.53 1.14
N VAL A 322 22.17 6.58 2.31
CA VAL A 322 21.47 6.67 3.60
C VAL A 322 20.87 8.06 3.78
N ASP A 323 21.57 9.12 3.37
CA ASP A 323 21.06 10.49 3.43
C ASP A 323 19.90 10.67 2.43
N VAL A 324 20.01 10.07 1.25
CA VAL A 324 18.93 10.01 0.25
C VAL A 324 17.72 9.28 0.81
N PHE A 325 17.93 8.13 1.48
CA PHE A 325 16.85 7.40 2.14
C PHE A 325 16.13 8.30 3.15
N ARG A 326 16.85 8.93 4.08
CA ARG A 326 16.27 9.79 5.12
C ARG A 326 15.56 11.02 4.56
N ARG A 327 15.96 11.52 3.40
CA ARG A 327 15.33 12.66 2.74
C ARG A 327 14.00 12.29 2.07
N ASN A 328 13.92 11.10 1.45
CA ASN A 328 12.86 10.77 0.51
C ASN A 328 11.90 9.67 0.96
N ILE A 329 12.27 8.84 1.96
CA ILE A 329 11.52 7.63 2.32
C ILE A 329 10.84 7.81 3.69
N PHE A 330 9.53 7.54 3.74
CA PHE A 330 8.69 7.72 4.92
C PHE A 330 7.99 6.39 5.22
N VAL A 331 8.36 5.73 6.31
CA VAL A 331 8.02 4.34 6.57
C VAL A 331 6.84 4.22 7.53
N HIS A 332 5.85 3.42 7.17
CA HIS A 332 4.81 2.94 8.06
C HIS A 332 5.21 1.56 8.63
N PRO A 333 5.53 1.45 9.94
CA PRO A 333 5.75 0.18 10.61
C PRO A 333 4.42 -0.50 10.93
N PHE A 334 4.40 -1.83 10.98
CA PHE A 334 3.27 -2.56 11.56
C PHE A 334 3.18 -2.32 13.08
N HIS A 335 2.02 -2.61 13.66
CA HIS A 335 1.77 -2.46 15.09
C HIS A 335 2.55 -3.47 15.96
N GLU A 336 3.08 -4.55 15.37
CA GLU A 336 3.98 -5.53 16.00
C GLU A 336 5.47 -5.24 15.80
N ASP A 337 5.83 -4.24 14.99
CA ASP A 337 7.22 -3.84 14.77
C ASP A 337 7.79 -3.05 15.95
N ASP A 338 9.04 -2.61 15.85
CA ASP A 338 9.71 -1.71 16.80
C ASP A 338 9.73 -0.27 16.24
N PRO A 339 8.67 0.54 16.46
CA PRO A 339 8.63 1.90 15.95
C PRO A 339 9.65 2.82 16.63
N ILE A 340 10.03 2.57 17.88
CA ILE A 340 11.07 3.35 18.57
C ILE A 340 12.43 3.13 17.92
N GLY A 341 12.84 1.87 17.75
CA GLY A 341 14.08 1.53 17.04
C GLY A 341 14.09 2.00 15.58
N LEU A 342 12.92 2.12 14.95
CA LEU A 342 12.81 2.72 13.61
C LEU A 342 13.06 4.23 13.66
N THR A 343 12.46 4.97 14.61
CA THR A 343 12.69 6.43 14.75
C THR A 343 14.18 6.74 15.02
N GLU A 344 14.86 5.91 15.81
CA GLU A 344 16.30 6.05 16.05
C GLU A 344 17.14 5.83 14.77
N LEU A 345 16.70 4.92 13.91
CA LEU A 345 17.42 4.54 12.70
C LEU A 345 17.29 5.57 11.57
N ILE A 346 16.05 6.01 11.30
CA ILE A 346 15.77 6.85 10.13
C ILE A 346 15.34 8.29 10.46
N GLY A 347 15.09 8.59 11.74
CA GLY A 347 14.57 9.86 12.23
C GLY A 347 13.06 9.82 12.45
N VAL A 348 12.60 10.49 13.51
CA VAL A 348 11.17 10.51 13.89
C VAL A 348 10.28 11.13 12.78
N ASP A 349 10.80 12.11 12.05
CA ASP A 349 10.09 12.80 10.97
C ASP A 349 9.82 11.91 9.74
N ASN A 350 10.40 10.70 9.70
CA ASN A 350 10.27 9.73 8.62
C ASN A 350 9.40 8.52 8.97
N VAL A 351 8.77 8.51 10.14
CA VAL A 351 7.91 7.42 10.60
C VAL A 351 6.44 7.87 10.55
N LEU A 352 5.58 7.02 9.98
CA LEU A 352 4.15 7.27 9.80
C LEU A 352 3.35 6.26 10.62
N PHE A 353 2.25 6.68 11.19
CA PHE A 353 1.24 5.80 11.76
C PHE A 353 0.29 5.29 10.68
N GLY A 354 -0.12 4.02 10.75
CA GLY A 354 -1.18 3.43 9.96
C GLY A 354 -1.81 2.25 10.70
N SER A 355 -3.11 2.04 10.50
CA SER A 355 -3.88 1.03 11.25
C SER A 355 -4.22 -0.22 10.45
N ASP A 356 -4.18 -0.15 9.12
CA ASP A 356 -4.68 -1.17 8.20
C ASP A 356 -6.18 -1.50 8.43
N TYR A 357 -6.93 -0.51 8.95
CA TYR A 357 -8.36 -0.68 9.18
C TYR A 357 -9.16 -0.66 7.87
N PRO A 358 -10.09 -1.57 7.58
CA PRO A 358 -10.72 -2.54 8.49
C PRO A 358 -10.23 -3.99 8.29
N HIS A 359 -9.02 -4.20 7.88
CA HIS A 359 -8.51 -5.55 7.65
C HIS A 359 -8.36 -6.34 8.96
N PRO A 360 -8.45 -7.69 8.91
CA PRO A 360 -8.31 -8.52 10.10
C PRO A 360 -6.88 -8.54 10.66
N GLU A 361 -5.88 -8.30 9.85
CA GLU A 361 -4.46 -8.16 10.20
C GLU A 361 -4.13 -6.83 10.86
N GLY A 362 -4.93 -5.81 10.59
CA GLY A 362 -4.76 -4.46 11.15
C GLY A 362 -5.22 -4.35 12.60
N MET A 363 -5.48 -3.11 13.03
CA MET A 363 -5.84 -2.78 14.40
C MET A 363 -7.35 -2.61 14.58
N SER A 364 -7.91 -3.20 15.64
CA SER A 364 -9.32 -2.98 16.03
C SER A 364 -9.53 -1.61 16.68
N ASP A 365 -8.50 -1.06 17.33
CA ASP A 365 -8.46 0.25 17.97
C ASP A 365 -7.24 1.02 17.45
N PRO A 366 -7.35 1.75 16.31
CA PRO A 366 -6.25 2.45 15.67
C PRO A 366 -5.45 3.37 16.59
N VAL A 367 -6.12 4.13 17.44
CA VAL A 367 -5.43 5.10 18.32
C VAL A 367 -4.63 4.44 19.44
N SER A 368 -4.82 3.15 19.69
CA SER A 368 -3.99 2.39 20.63
C SER A 368 -2.53 2.25 20.18
N PHE A 369 -2.21 2.52 18.89
CA PHE A 369 -0.83 2.56 18.40
C PHE A 369 0.06 3.52 19.21
N VAL A 370 -0.51 4.53 19.86
CA VAL A 370 0.22 5.45 20.74
C VAL A 370 0.96 4.71 21.89
N ASP A 371 0.47 3.53 22.27
CA ASP A 371 1.10 2.74 23.34
C ASP A 371 2.41 2.09 22.85
N GLU A 372 2.57 1.83 21.54
CA GLU A 372 3.80 1.36 20.91
C GLU A 372 4.88 2.48 20.80
N LEU A 373 4.46 3.73 20.97
CA LEU A 373 5.32 4.91 20.97
C LEU A 373 5.78 5.32 22.39
N ALA A 374 5.49 4.49 23.40
CA ALA A 374 5.89 4.74 24.77
C ALA A 374 7.42 4.89 24.89
N GLY A 375 7.89 6.09 25.21
CA GLY A 375 9.32 6.45 25.24
C GLY A 375 9.69 7.60 24.31
N LEU A 376 8.84 7.97 23.37
CA LEU A 376 8.95 9.24 22.65
C LEU A 376 8.40 10.40 23.49
N SER A 377 8.82 11.61 23.16
CA SER A 377 8.16 12.82 23.68
C SER A 377 6.73 12.97 23.13
N ASP A 378 5.87 13.73 23.83
CA ASP A 378 4.52 14.01 23.35
C ASP A 378 4.55 14.68 21.96
N GLU A 379 5.53 15.55 21.69
CA GLU A 379 5.74 16.19 20.39
C GLU A 379 6.08 15.16 19.31
N ASP A 380 6.99 14.23 19.57
CA ASP A 380 7.39 13.21 18.60
C ASP A 380 6.30 12.17 18.39
N THR A 381 5.55 11.82 19.44
CA THR A 381 4.36 10.98 19.33
C THR A 381 3.32 11.63 18.42
N ALA A 382 3.02 12.92 18.60
CA ALA A 382 2.10 13.65 17.72
C ALA A 382 2.58 13.72 16.26
N LYS A 383 3.91 13.82 16.03
CA LYS A 383 4.48 13.75 14.68
C LYS A 383 4.19 12.40 14.03
N VAL A 384 4.49 11.29 14.71
CA VAL A 384 4.27 9.94 14.17
C VAL A 384 2.78 9.67 13.95
N MET A 385 1.92 9.99 14.93
CA MET A 385 0.48 9.72 14.86
C MET A 385 -0.27 10.53 13.79
N GLY A 386 0.34 11.59 13.22
CA GLY A 386 -0.35 12.33 12.16
C GLY A 386 0.42 13.54 11.61
N GLY A 387 1.23 14.21 12.42
CA GLY A 387 1.93 15.43 12.02
C GLY A 387 2.85 15.23 10.81
N ASN A 388 3.56 14.10 10.73
CA ASN A 388 4.44 13.79 9.60
C ASN A 388 3.65 13.64 8.30
N LEU A 389 2.56 12.88 8.32
CA LEU A 389 1.74 12.68 7.12
C LEU A 389 1.07 13.99 6.70
N ALA A 390 0.53 14.78 7.66
CA ALA A 390 -0.06 16.08 7.37
C ALA A 390 0.96 17.02 6.67
N ARG A 391 2.19 17.06 7.17
CA ARG A 391 3.30 17.81 6.56
C ARG A 391 3.61 17.32 5.13
N LEU A 392 3.68 16.01 4.92
CA LEU A 392 3.94 15.43 3.59
C LEU A 392 2.84 15.74 2.59
N MET A 393 1.60 15.70 3.02
CA MET A 393 0.42 15.95 2.20
C MET A 393 0.13 17.45 1.99
N ASN A 394 0.86 18.35 2.66
CA ASN A 394 0.58 19.80 2.69
C ASN A 394 -0.88 20.08 3.10
N VAL A 395 -1.35 19.42 4.15
CA VAL A 395 -2.66 19.69 4.78
C VAL A 395 -2.46 20.29 6.16
N ALA A 396 -3.40 21.13 6.61
CA ALA A 396 -3.31 21.73 7.93
C ALA A 396 -3.32 20.65 9.03
N THR A 397 -2.51 20.83 10.07
CA THR A 397 -2.50 19.97 11.27
C THR A 397 -3.66 20.32 12.20
#